data_b2b2290cfd8e04fe37c2eea799828a33
#
_entry.id   b2b2290cfd8e04fe37c2eea799828a33
#
_cell.length_a   1.000
_cell.length_b   1.000
_cell.length_c   1.000
_cell.angle_alpha   90.00
_cell.angle_beta   90.00
_cell.angle_gamma   90.00
#
_symmetry.space_group_name_H-M   'P 1'
#
loop_
_entity.id
_entity.type
_entity.pdbx_description
1 polymer ?
#
loop_
_entity_poly.entity_id
_entity_poly.type
_entity_poly.pdbx_seq_one_letter_code
_entity_poly.pdbx_strand_id
1 'polypeptide(L)'
;YLTSEQNGRKAKWHYPVAITDVLVNGKQSVYAKMSRENNVYKIKLEADQRNLTIRFSGFTYSEPAYMSYKCKMEGIDSDWQLLSGQSEITYYDLSSGNYQFRIHRVDDPESEICLMVTIAPRFNAVMWSVTVLVILIITLAYIYRRRMKRNNQIQSKEKQQPLIEEKYRKSNV
;
A
#
# COMPACT_ATOMS: atom_id res chain seq x y z
N TYR A 1 -61.11 2.64 35.88
CA TYR A 1 -59.76 2.05 35.93
C TYR A 1 -59.16 2.07 34.53
N LEU A 2 -58.36 3.09 34.25
CA LEU A 2 -57.59 3.17 33.02
C LEU A 2 -56.12 2.92 33.40
N THR A 3 -55.67 1.72 33.17
CA THR A 3 -54.25 1.38 33.22
C THR A 3 -53.60 1.89 31.95
N SER A 4 -52.92 3.02 32.05
CA SER A 4 -52.06 3.52 31.00
C SER A 4 -50.71 2.76 31.09
N GLU A 5 -50.57 1.66 30.41
CA GLU A 5 -49.28 1.13 30.04
C GLU A 5 -48.66 2.05 28.98
N GLN A 6 -48.04 3.10 29.43
CA GLN A 6 -47.08 3.83 28.61
C GLN A 6 -45.82 2.99 28.51
N ASN A 7 -45.81 2.13 27.51
CA ASN A 7 -44.65 1.40 27.07
C ASN A 7 -43.63 2.43 26.54
N GLY A 8 -42.84 2.98 27.49
CA GLY A 8 -41.80 3.95 27.23
C GLY A 8 -40.67 3.29 26.41
N ARG A 9 -40.87 3.13 25.12
CA ARG A 9 -39.75 2.99 24.21
C ARG A 9 -38.94 4.26 24.30
N LYS A 10 -37.94 4.29 25.21
CA LYS A 10 -36.88 5.29 25.14
C LYS A 10 -36.32 5.17 23.74
N ALA A 11 -36.58 6.15 22.89
CA ALA A 11 -35.94 6.25 21.60
C ALA A 11 -34.43 6.16 21.85
N LYS A 12 -33.81 5.05 21.47
CA LYS A 12 -32.38 4.85 21.59
C LYS A 12 -31.74 5.77 20.56
N TRP A 13 -31.35 6.96 21.02
CA TRP A 13 -30.68 7.93 20.18
C TRP A 13 -29.38 7.27 19.66
N HIS A 14 -29.32 7.10 18.36
CA HIS A 14 -28.18 6.54 17.69
C HIS A 14 -27.20 7.67 17.38
N TYR A 15 -26.11 7.74 18.15
CA TYR A 15 -25.07 8.73 17.91
C TYR A 15 -23.92 8.05 17.15
N PRO A 16 -23.70 8.38 15.87
CA PRO A 16 -22.65 7.76 15.10
C PRO A 16 -21.29 8.13 15.63
N VAL A 17 -20.35 7.20 15.57
CA VAL A 17 -18.94 7.52 15.68
C VAL A 17 -18.50 8.28 14.44
N ALA A 18 -17.64 9.27 14.56
CA ALA A 18 -17.02 9.92 13.42
C ALA A 18 -15.52 10.07 13.61
N ILE A 19 -14.79 9.95 12.50
CA ILE A 19 -13.38 10.30 12.46
C ILE A 19 -13.30 11.82 12.41
N THR A 20 -12.65 12.42 13.39
CA THR A 20 -12.50 13.87 13.52
C THR A 20 -11.22 14.37 12.88
N ASP A 21 -10.15 13.58 12.91
CA ASP A 21 -8.89 13.90 12.25
C ASP A 21 -8.06 12.65 11.98
N VAL A 22 -7.13 12.75 11.05
CA VAL A 22 -6.13 11.72 10.76
C VAL A 22 -4.79 12.40 10.59
N LEU A 23 -3.86 12.10 11.50
CA LEU A 23 -2.51 12.67 11.49
C LEU A 23 -1.52 11.64 10.96
N VAL A 24 -0.59 12.11 10.16
CA VAL A 24 0.50 11.32 9.62
C VAL A 24 1.82 11.81 10.20
N ASN A 25 2.65 10.86 10.63
CA ASN A 25 3.95 11.12 11.26
C ASN A 25 3.85 12.12 12.44
N GLY A 26 2.70 12.12 13.14
CA GLY A 26 2.42 12.92 14.34
C GLY A 26 2.20 14.42 14.12
N LYS A 27 2.26 14.92 12.88
CA LYS A 27 2.22 16.37 12.63
C LYS A 27 1.28 16.80 11.51
N GLN A 28 1.15 16.01 10.46
CA GLN A 28 0.42 16.42 9.26
C GLN A 28 -0.99 15.85 9.25
N SER A 29 -2.01 16.69 9.38
CA SER A 29 -3.39 16.28 9.15
C SER A 29 -3.61 16.00 7.66
N VAL A 30 -4.17 14.85 7.39
CA VAL A 30 -4.56 14.41 6.04
C VAL A 30 -6.07 14.27 5.91
N TYR A 31 -6.83 14.74 6.90
CA TYR A 31 -8.29 14.67 6.93
C TYR A 31 -8.94 15.26 5.68
N ALA A 32 -8.44 16.39 5.19
CA ALA A 32 -8.95 17.04 3.97
C ALA A 32 -8.76 16.22 2.69
N LYS A 33 -7.85 15.22 2.71
CA LYS A 33 -7.61 14.30 1.60
C LYS A 33 -8.50 13.05 1.66
N MET A 34 -9.29 12.90 2.73
CA MET A 34 -10.19 11.76 2.88
C MET A 34 -11.43 11.93 2.02
N SER A 35 -11.80 10.88 1.32
CA SER A 35 -13.11 10.77 0.70
C SER A 35 -14.03 9.94 1.61
N ARG A 36 -15.31 10.31 1.67
CA ARG A 36 -16.34 9.56 2.41
C ARG A 36 -17.43 9.10 1.45
N GLU A 37 -17.68 7.81 1.45
CA GLU A 37 -18.74 7.20 0.67
C GLU A 37 -19.41 6.10 1.52
N ASN A 38 -20.72 6.17 1.72
CA ASN A 38 -21.51 5.17 2.45
C ASN A 38 -20.93 4.78 3.84
N ASN A 39 -20.57 5.76 4.67
CA ASN A 39 -19.90 5.58 5.97
C ASN A 39 -18.51 4.95 5.91
N VAL A 40 -17.93 4.80 4.74
CA VAL A 40 -16.56 4.36 4.54
C VAL A 40 -15.69 5.57 4.21
N TYR A 41 -14.70 5.81 5.06
CA TYR A 41 -13.66 6.80 4.78
C TYR A 41 -12.53 6.13 4.01
N LYS A 42 -11.96 6.83 3.02
CA LYS A 42 -10.84 6.32 2.22
C LYS A 42 -9.72 7.35 2.21
N ILE A 43 -8.49 6.91 2.45
CA ILE A 43 -7.30 7.75 2.40
C ILE A 43 -6.16 7.01 1.72
N LYS A 44 -5.38 7.76 0.93
CA LYS A 44 -4.14 7.27 0.32
C LYS A 44 -2.97 8.02 0.93
N LEU A 45 -1.98 7.27 1.38
CA LEU A 45 -0.76 7.76 2.01
C LEU A 45 0.45 7.48 1.13
N GLU A 46 1.43 8.36 1.21
CA GLU A 46 2.72 8.21 0.55
C GLU A 46 3.57 7.14 1.24
N ALA A 47 4.61 6.68 0.57
CA ALA A 47 5.45 5.58 1.05
C ALA A 47 6.27 5.90 2.32
N ASP A 48 6.46 7.17 2.63
CA ASP A 48 7.14 7.69 3.84
C ASP A 48 6.18 7.99 4.98
N GLN A 49 4.87 7.96 4.73
CA GLN A 49 3.80 8.25 5.68
C GLN A 49 3.37 6.96 6.40
N ARG A 50 4.16 6.53 7.39
CA ARG A 50 4.02 5.20 8.00
C ARG A 50 3.46 5.20 9.42
N ASN A 51 3.44 6.35 10.09
CA ASN A 51 2.85 6.50 11.41
C ASN A 51 1.52 7.21 11.28
N LEU A 52 0.45 6.53 11.70
CA LEU A 52 -0.93 6.98 11.52
C LEU A 52 -1.62 7.13 12.86
N THR A 53 -2.02 8.37 13.21
CA THR A 53 -2.87 8.63 14.36
C THR A 53 -4.28 8.96 13.89
N ILE A 54 -5.26 8.19 14.34
CA ILE A 54 -6.67 8.35 14.01
C ILE A 54 -7.37 8.93 15.22
N ARG A 55 -7.99 10.11 15.06
CA ARG A 55 -8.82 10.75 16.06
C ARG A 55 -10.30 10.55 15.74
N PHE A 56 -11.07 10.28 16.77
CA PHE A 56 -12.50 9.98 16.62
C PHE A 56 -13.32 10.54 17.79
N SER A 57 -14.63 10.70 17.56
CA SER A 57 -15.56 11.15 18.58
C SER A 57 -16.94 10.52 18.37
N GLY A 58 -17.63 10.25 19.46
CA GLY A 58 -18.98 9.70 19.44
C GLY A 58 -20.10 10.76 19.46
N PHE A 59 -19.77 12.06 19.38
CA PHE A 59 -20.72 13.18 19.36
C PHE A 59 -21.87 13.08 20.41
N THR A 60 -21.58 12.61 21.60
CA THR A 60 -22.58 12.61 22.68
C THR A 60 -22.30 13.75 23.63
N TYR A 61 -23.36 14.25 24.28
CA TYR A 61 -23.24 15.25 25.35
C TYR A 61 -22.71 14.66 26.66
N SER A 62 -22.45 13.36 26.72
CA SER A 62 -21.82 12.68 27.86
C SER A 62 -20.32 13.02 27.91
N GLU A 63 -19.76 13.06 29.11
CA GLU A 63 -18.33 13.32 29.28
C GLU A 63 -17.50 12.27 28.52
N PRO A 64 -16.52 12.69 27.73
CA PRO A 64 -15.67 11.79 26.94
C PRO A 64 -14.97 10.71 27.77
N ALA A 65 -14.69 11.00 29.05
CA ALA A 65 -14.03 10.08 29.97
C ALA A 65 -14.79 8.76 30.23
N TYR A 66 -16.10 8.74 29.99
CA TYR A 66 -16.92 7.54 30.20
C TYR A 66 -17.20 6.76 28.91
N MET A 67 -16.71 7.24 27.79
CA MET A 67 -16.93 6.54 26.52
C MET A 67 -15.90 5.46 26.29
N SER A 68 -16.39 4.29 25.92
CA SER A 68 -15.56 3.16 25.53
C SER A 68 -15.84 2.80 24.09
N TYR A 69 -14.77 2.56 23.33
CA TYR A 69 -14.80 2.16 21.95
C TYR A 69 -14.11 0.81 21.77
N LYS A 70 -14.52 0.05 20.80
CA LYS A 70 -13.76 -1.07 20.29
C LYS A 70 -13.27 -0.73 18.89
N CYS A 71 -11.98 -0.91 18.66
CA CYS A 71 -11.39 -0.69 17.36
C CYS A 71 -10.50 -1.86 16.94
N LYS A 72 -10.29 -1.99 15.64
CA LYS A 72 -9.41 -2.99 15.05
C LYS A 72 -8.87 -2.47 13.72
N MET A 73 -7.56 -2.62 13.51
CA MET A 73 -6.93 -2.47 12.21
C MET A 73 -6.71 -3.85 11.60
N GLU A 74 -7.51 -4.19 10.60
CA GLU A 74 -7.37 -5.48 9.90
C GLU A 74 -6.01 -5.53 9.17
N GLY A 75 -5.32 -6.64 9.34
CA GLY A 75 -3.96 -6.85 8.84
C GLY A 75 -2.85 -6.52 9.85
N ILE A 76 -3.21 -5.98 11.05
CA ILE A 76 -2.27 -5.66 12.13
C ILE A 76 -2.74 -6.24 13.45
N ASP A 77 -3.96 -5.91 13.86
CA ASP A 77 -4.51 -6.35 15.14
C ASP A 77 -5.09 -7.76 14.99
N SER A 78 -4.73 -8.66 15.90
CA SER A 78 -5.35 -9.99 15.98
C SER A 78 -6.80 -9.89 16.46
N ASP A 79 -7.06 -9.05 17.47
CA ASP A 79 -8.35 -8.89 18.13
C ASP A 79 -8.78 -7.43 18.25
N TRP A 80 -10.04 -7.23 18.65
CA TRP A 80 -10.58 -5.92 18.95
C TRP A 80 -9.92 -5.33 20.21
N GLN A 81 -9.40 -4.12 20.09
CA GLN A 81 -8.84 -3.34 21.19
C GLN A 81 -9.93 -2.51 21.86
N LEU A 82 -9.96 -2.52 23.20
CA LEU A 82 -10.85 -1.69 23.99
C LEU A 82 -10.16 -0.36 24.33
N LEU A 83 -10.76 0.75 23.94
CA LEU A 83 -10.30 2.10 24.22
C LEU A 83 -11.30 2.75 25.20
N SER A 84 -10.88 3.00 26.44
CA SER A 84 -11.69 3.66 27.48
C SER A 84 -11.17 5.05 27.77
N GLY A 85 -12.01 6.08 27.58
CA GLY A 85 -11.63 7.47 27.79
C GLY A 85 -10.59 8.01 26.79
N GLN A 86 -10.35 7.29 25.71
CA GLN A 86 -9.43 7.70 24.66
C GLN A 86 -10.21 8.15 23.43
N SER A 87 -9.72 9.19 22.76
CA SER A 87 -10.29 9.74 21.52
C SER A 87 -9.35 9.61 20.33
N GLU A 88 -8.23 8.93 20.51
CA GLU A 88 -7.26 8.68 19.44
C GLU A 88 -6.54 7.34 19.64
N ILE A 89 -6.06 6.78 18.51
CA ILE A 89 -5.19 5.61 18.48
C ILE A 89 -4.09 5.83 17.45
N THR A 90 -2.87 5.34 17.75
CA THR A 90 -1.72 5.50 16.86
C THR A 90 -1.16 4.14 16.48
N TYR A 91 -0.98 3.94 15.18
CA TYR A 91 -0.27 2.81 14.58
C TYR A 91 1.08 3.29 14.06
N TYR A 92 2.14 2.55 14.38
CA TYR A 92 3.51 2.90 14.02
C TYR A 92 4.04 1.95 12.96
N ASP A 93 4.93 2.48 12.11
CA ASP A 93 5.69 1.73 11.11
C ASP A 93 4.85 0.81 10.20
N LEU A 94 3.72 1.32 9.75
CA LEU A 94 2.85 0.61 8.83
C LEU A 94 3.59 0.30 7.52
N SER A 95 3.56 -0.95 7.08
CA SER A 95 4.12 -1.35 5.79
C SER A 95 3.26 -0.83 4.62
N SER A 96 3.81 -0.84 3.41
CA SER A 96 2.99 -0.58 2.22
C SER A 96 1.91 -1.66 2.08
N GLY A 97 0.69 -1.22 1.74
CA GLY A 97 -0.45 -2.14 1.64
C GLY A 97 -1.78 -1.45 1.83
N ASN A 98 -2.82 -2.25 1.94
CA ASN A 98 -4.18 -1.81 2.21
C ASN A 98 -4.58 -2.30 3.59
N TYR A 99 -5.10 -1.38 4.40
CA TYR A 99 -5.55 -1.63 5.75
C TYR A 99 -6.98 -1.15 5.91
N GLN A 100 -7.72 -1.80 6.80
CA GLN A 100 -9.09 -1.44 7.13
C GLN A 100 -9.19 -1.22 8.64
N PHE A 101 -9.31 0.06 9.05
CA PHE A 101 -9.57 0.40 10.43
C PHE A 101 -11.07 0.46 10.66
N ARG A 102 -11.54 -0.25 11.68
CA ARG A 102 -12.93 -0.31 12.10
C ARG A 102 -13.04 0.15 13.54
N ILE A 103 -14.05 0.95 13.85
CA ILE A 103 -14.31 1.42 15.20
C ILE A 103 -15.80 1.54 15.43
N HIS A 104 -16.26 1.13 16.61
CA HIS A 104 -17.62 1.32 17.08
C HIS A 104 -17.64 1.59 18.58
N ARG A 105 -18.74 2.11 19.08
CA ARG A 105 -18.95 2.26 20.53
C ARG A 105 -19.29 0.90 21.15
N VAL A 106 -18.87 0.69 22.40
CA VAL A 106 -19.16 -0.55 23.13
C VAL A 106 -20.65 -0.74 23.39
N ASP A 107 -21.36 0.37 23.68
CA ASP A 107 -22.80 0.39 23.96
C ASP A 107 -23.68 0.40 22.69
N ASP A 108 -23.07 0.62 21.52
CA ASP A 108 -23.76 0.73 20.25
C ASP A 108 -22.91 0.17 19.10
N PRO A 109 -22.91 -1.16 18.87
CA PRO A 109 -22.19 -1.78 17.78
C PRO A 109 -22.61 -1.33 16.39
N GLU A 110 -23.86 -0.84 16.24
CA GLU A 110 -24.36 -0.32 14.95
C GLU A 110 -23.75 1.02 14.56
N SER A 111 -23.06 1.70 15.51
CA SER A 111 -22.31 2.94 15.25
C SER A 111 -21.02 2.73 14.48
N GLU A 112 -20.76 1.53 13.97
CA GLU A 112 -19.51 1.18 13.31
C GLU A 112 -19.23 2.06 12.10
N ILE A 113 -17.98 2.53 12.03
CA ILE A 113 -17.42 3.22 10.86
C ILE A 113 -16.14 2.53 10.42
N CYS A 114 -15.84 2.68 9.15
CA CYS A 114 -14.68 2.08 8.51
C CYS A 114 -13.79 3.14 7.86
N LEU A 115 -12.47 3.04 8.06
CA LEU A 115 -11.47 3.82 7.36
C LEU A 115 -10.56 2.89 6.57
N MET A 116 -10.59 2.99 5.26
CA MET A 116 -9.67 2.31 4.36
C MET A 116 -8.41 3.15 4.16
N VAL A 117 -7.29 2.60 4.54
CA VAL A 117 -5.96 3.23 4.42
C VAL A 117 -5.14 2.47 3.40
N THR A 118 -4.71 3.15 2.34
CA THR A 118 -3.82 2.60 1.33
C THR A 118 -2.48 3.31 1.43
N ILE A 119 -1.41 2.57 1.71
CA ILE A 119 -0.03 3.09 1.79
C ILE A 119 0.72 2.66 0.54
N ALA A 120 1.25 3.65 -0.18
CA ALA A 120 2.00 3.41 -1.41
C ALA A 120 3.28 2.59 -1.15
N PRO A 121 3.70 1.72 -2.07
CA PRO A 121 4.97 1.03 -1.96
C PRO A 121 6.14 2.00 -2.12
N ARG A 122 7.23 1.77 -1.38
CA ARG A 122 8.48 2.51 -1.60
C ARG A 122 9.04 2.12 -2.96
N PHE A 123 9.20 3.11 -3.82
CA PHE A 123 9.84 2.91 -5.10
C PHE A 123 11.37 2.84 -4.89
N ASN A 124 11.91 1.65 -4.85
CA ASN A 124 13.36 1.47 -4.73
C ASN A 124 14.03 1.77 -6.08
N ALA A 125 14.32 3.06 -6.33
CA ALA A 125 15.04 3.50 -7.53
C ALA A 125 16.36 2.74 -7.72
N VAL A 126 17.02 2.35 -6.62
CA VAL A 126 18.24 1.54 -6.62
C VAL A 126 18.02 0.16 -7.26
N MET A 127 16.91 -0.53 -6.95
CA MET A 127 16.61 -1.84 -7.55
C MET A 127 16.40 -1.72 -9.07
N TRP A 128 15.74 -0.68 -9.51
CA TRP A 128 15.53 -0.43 -10.95
C TRP A 128 16.84 -0.07 -11.66
N SER A 129 17.73 0.71 -11.05
CA SER A 129 19.03 1.05 -11.64
C SER A 129 19.90 -0.20 -11.82
N VAL A 130 19.90 -1.12 -10.84
CA VAL A 130 20.63 -2.40 -10.93
C VAL A 130 20.05 -3.28 -12.05
N THR A 131 18.73 -3.40 -12.18
CA THR A 131 18.12 -4.20 -13.25
C THR A 131 18.43 -3.66 -14.64
N VAL A 132 18.38 -2.33 -14.82
CA VAL A 132 18.75 -1.69 -16.09
C VAL A 132 20.22 -1.94 -16.42
N LEU A 133 21.12 -1.82 -15.43
CA LEU A 133 22.56 -2.09 -15.59
C LEU A 133 22.81 -3.53 -16.04
N VAL A 134 22.16 -4.51 -15.41
CA VAL A 134 22.30 -5.92 -15.78
C VAL A 134 21.83 -6.18 -17.20
N ILE A 135 20.69 -5.62 -17.61
CA ILE A 135 20.18 -5.74 -18.98
C ILE A 135 21.19 -5.14 -19.98
N LEU A 136 21.80 -4.00 -19.66
CA LEU A 136 22.78 -3.33 -20.50
C LEU A 136 24.04 -4.17 -20.67
N ILE A 137 24.54 -4.80 -19.60
CA ILE A 137 25.68 -5.71 -19.67
C ILE A 137 25.37 -6.93 -20.54
N ILE A 138 24.19 -7.54 -20.38
CA ILE A 138 23.79 -8.69 -21.19
C ILE A 138 23.70 -8.33 -22.68
N THR A 139 23.12 -7.17 -23.01
CA THR A 139 23.01 -6.71 -24.41
C THR A 139 24.37 -6.43 -25.03
N LEU A 140 25.27 -5.79 -24.29
CA LEU A 140 26.66 -5.57 -24.75
C LEU A 140 27.40 -6.87 -24.97
N ALA A 141 27.29 -7.84 -24.05
CA ALA A 141 27.91 -9.15 -24.20
C ALA A 141 27.36 -9.92 -25.42
N TYR A 142 26.04 -9.80 -25.67
CA TYR A 142 25.42 -10.40 -26.87
C TYR A 142 25.94 -9.76 -28.15
N ILE A 143 26.02 -8.44 -28.24
CA ILE A 143 26.56 -7.71 -29.40
C ILE A 143 28.03 -8.08 -29.62
N TYR A 144 28.86 -8.15 -28.55
CA TYR A 144 30.24 -8.54 -28.63
C TYR A 144 30.40 -9.95 -29.17
N ARG A 145 29.67 -10.93 -28.65
CA ARG A 145 29.68 -12.31 -29.14
C ARG A 145 29.24 -12.41 -30.62
N ARG A 146 28.26 -11.63 -31.03
CA ARG A 146 27.79 -11.59 -32.42
C ARG A 146 28.85 -11.01 -33.37
N ARG A 147 29.59 -9.95 -32.93
CA ARG A 147 30.71 -9.39 -33.71
C ARG A 147 31.86 -10.38 -33.83
N MET A 148 32.24 -11.05 -32.75
CA MET A 148 33.30 -12.07 -32.77
C MET A 148 32.98 -13.21 -33.73
N LYS A 149 31.74 -13.71 -33.74
CA LYS A 149 31.33 -14.75 -34.69
C LYS A 149 31.44 -14.27 -36.15
N ARG A 150 31.08 -13.03 -36.44
CA ARG A 150 31.21 -12.45 -37.81
C ARG A 150 32.68 -12.33 -38.22
N ASN A 151 33.55 -11.84 -37.37
CA ASN A 151 34.98 -11.68 -37.65
C ASN A 151 35.64 -13.04 -37.89
N ASN A 152 35.32 -14.06 -37.10
CA ASN A 152 35.84 -15.40 -37.29
C ASN A 152 35.38 -16.06 -38.64
N GLN A 153 34.16 -15.76 -39.09
CA GLN A 153 33.67 -16.25 -40.41
C GLN A 153 34.36 -15.52 -41.57
N ILE A 154 34.69 -14.25 -41.44
CA ILE A 154 35.42 -13.51 -42.47
C ILE A 154 36.85 -14.06 -42.60
N GLN A 155 37.54 -14.23 -41.49
CA GLN A 155 38.91 -14.77 -41.46
C GLN A 155 38.99 -16.20 -41.99
N SER A 156 37.99 -17.06 -41.72
CA SER A 156 37.98 -18.41 -42.27
C SER A 156 37.76 -18.44 -43.79
N LYS A 157 36.99 -17.52 -44.34
CA LYS A 157 36.82 -17.37 -45.79
C LYS A 157 38.07 -16.85 -46.46
N GLU A 158 38.73 -15.84 -45.88
CA GLU A 158 40.02 -15.34 -46.43
C GLU A 158 41.13 -16.38 -46.45
N LYS A 159 41.20 -17.25 -45.44
CA LYS A 159 42.18 -18.35 -45.42
C LYS A 159 41.90 -19.47 -46.43
N GLN A 160 40.63 -19.65 -46.86
CA GLN A 160 40.27 -20.66 -47.84
C GLN A 160 40.45 -20.23 -49.30
N GLN A 161 40.36 -18.94 -49.60
CA GLN A 161 40.52 -18.42 -50.97
C GLN A 161 41.85 -18.78 -51.64
N PRO A 162 43.02 -18.55 -50.97
CA PRO A 162 44.31 -18.89 -51.61
C PRO A 162 44.49 -20.38 -51.83
N LEU A 163 43.94 -21.25 -51.00
CA LEU A 163 43.99 -22.69 -51.16
C LEU A 163 43.14 -23.18 -52.38
N ILE A 164 42.05 -22.50 -52.65
CA ILE A 164 41.20 -22.80 -53.80
C ILE A 164 41.87 -22.37 -55.09
N GLU A 165 42.48 -21.16 -55.13
CA GLU A 165 43.22 -20.66 -56.26
C GLU A 165 44.43 -21.52 -56.61
N GLU A 166 45.19 -21.98 -55.60
CA GLU A 166 46.32 -22.90 -55.80
C GLU A 166 45.89 -24.25 -56.37
N LYS A 167 44.76 -24.78 -55.95
CA LYS A 167 44.18 -26.01 -56.45
C LYS A 167 43.72 -25.90 -57.93
N TYR A 168 43.13 -24.76 -58.32
CA TYR A 168 42.76 -24.45 -59.65
C TYR A 168 43.99 -24.29 -60.58
N ARG A 169 45.08 -23.69 -60.08
CA ARG A 169 46.29 -23.49 -60.81
C ARG A 169 46.98 -24.86 -61.16
N LYS A 170 46.98 -25.80 -60.19
CA LYS A 170 47.54 -27.13 -60.34
C LYS A 170 46.71 -28.06 -61.20
N SER A 171 45.45 -27.79 -61.45
CA SER A 171 44.51 -28.58 -62.26
C SER A 171 44.53 -28.20 -63.76
N ASN A 172 45.14 -27.06 -64.09
CA ASN A 172 45.20 -26.53 -65.46
C ASN A 172 46.61 -26.57 -66.10
N VAL A 173 47.51 -27.35 -65.56
CA VAL A 173 48.81 -27.71 -66.07
C VAL A 173 48.80 -29.22 -66.36
#